data_436b0738cce92ddf37bacd76d5392cd7
#
_entry.id   436b0738cce92ddf37bacd76d5392cd7
#
_cell.length_a   1.000
_cell.length_b   1.000
_cell.length_c   1.000
_cell.angle_alpha   90.00
_cell.angle_beta   90.00
_cell.angle_gamma   90.00
#
_symmetry.space_group_name_H-M   'P 1'
#
loop_
_entity.id
_entity.type
_entity.pdbx_description
1 polymer ?
#
loop_
_entity_poly.entity_id
_entity_poly.type
_entity_poly.pdbx_seq_one_letter_code
_entity_poly.pdbx_strand_id
1 'polypeptide(L)'
;MTLTHDRPTVRRRRRHSAPEGRVHRFTSTERILHWWVVSTYAAALLTGLAMGDEAESGPLLRAHITAVVLIGAGVVVGLVFGNTMAVLRSMRDLLLPDRHDIAFIGSRLRHPFAHDPTLKWGKFNVGQKVLAWALTGSLGAIVLTGINSWHSGGDAAGPHSAAVIVSLILLGSHVFMAVLNPSTRPALPGMVVGHVRRSWASTHHRAWLDEVDDSDR
;
A
#
# COMPACT_ATOMS: atom_id res chain seq x y z
N MET A 1 -31.45 -48.57 -19.90
CA MET A 1 -30.41 -47.74 -20.51
C MET A 1 -30.33 -46.44 -19.71
N THR A 2 -29.49 -46.44 -18.67
CA THR A 2 -29.44 -45.36 -17.64
C THR A 2 -28.27 -44.46 -17.99
N LEU A 3 -28.55 -43.22 -18.44
CA LEU A 3 -27.56 -42.20 -18.74
C LEU A 3 -27.07 -41.59 -17.42
N THR A 4 -25.89 -41.96 -17.01
CA THR A 4 -25.16 -41.29 -15.93
C THR A 4 -24.66 -39.95 -16.42
N HIS A 5 -25.21 -38.86 -15.91
CA HIS A 5 -24.79 -37.48 -16.16
C HIS A 5 -23.52 -37.19 -15.35
N ASP A 6 -22.39 -37.27 -16.03
CA ASP A 6 -21.09 -36.91 -15.48
C ASP A 6 -21.03 -35.36 -15.30
N ARG A 7 -21.09 -34.88 -14.05
CA ARG A 7 -20.95 -33.45 -13.74
C ARG A 7 -19.47 -33.10 -13.80
N PRO A 8 -19.06 -32.07 -14.58
CA PRO A 8 -17.67 -31.63 -14.60
C PRO A 8 -17.24 -31.14 -13.20
N THR A 9 -16.25 -31.81 -12.66
CA THR A 9 -15.59 -31.39 -11.40
C THR A 9 -14.89 -30.06 -11.62
N VAL A 10 -15.50 -29.00 -11.13
CA VAL A 10 -14.85 -27.68 -11.06
C VAL A 10 -13.59 -27.83 -10.22
N ARG A 11 -12.43 -27.74 -10.86
CA ARG A 11 -11.10 -27.78 -10.27
C ARG A 11 -10.99 -26.59 -9.30
N ARG A 12 -11.32 -26.82 -8.03
CA ARG A 12 -11.18 -25.85 -6.95
C ARG A 12 -9.69 -25.45 -6.91
N ARG A 13 -9.36 -24.22 -7.35
CA ARG A 13 -8.02 -23.67 -7.21
C ARG A 13 -7.64 -23.82 -5.73
N ARG A 14 -6.57 -24.58 -5.46
CA ARG A 14 -5.99 -24.70 -4.11
C ARG A 14 -5.65 -23.29 -3.65
N ARG A 15 -6.49 -22.71 -2.80
CA ARG A 15 -6.10 -21.54 -2.00
C ARG A 15 -4.98 -22.03 -1.11
N HIS A 16 -3.82 -21.36 -1.15
CA HIS A 16 -2.79 -21.59 -0.18
C HIS A 16 -3.37 -21.27 1.19
N SER A 17 -3.76 -22.31 1.94
CA SER A 17 -4.23 -22.17 3.31
C SER A 17 -3.13 -21.51 4.14
N ALA A 18 -3.49 -20.50 4.92
CA ALA A 18 -2.55 -19.88 5.84
C ALA A 18 -2.10 -20.91 6.89
N PRO A 19 -0.84 -20.84 7.36
CA PRO A 19 -0.38 -21.67 8.48
C PRO A 19 -1.32 -21.53 9.69
N GLU A 20 -1.46 -22.59 10.47
CA GLU A 20 -2.33 -22.62 11.64
C GLU A 20 -2.12 -21.38 12.55
N GLY A 21 -3.19 -20.74 12.97
CA GLY A 21 -3.15 -19.50 13.76
C GLY A 21 -2.77 -18.23 12.98
N ARG A 22 -2.67 -18.28 11.65
CA ARG A 22 -2.42 -17.13 10.78
C ARG A 22 -3.55 -16.92 9.77
N VAL A 23 -3.68 -15.69 9.28
CA VAL A 23 -4.65 -15.33 8.24
C VAL A 23 -3.92 -14.64 7.09
N HIS A 24 -4.29 -14.97 5.86
CA HIS A 24 -3.72 -14.38 4.65
C HIS A 24 -4.22 -12.94 4.49
N ARG A 25 -3.28 -11.98 4.36
CA ARG A 25 -3.62 -10.55 4.27
C ARG A 25 -3.32 -9.95 2.90
N PHE A 26 -2.16 -10.27 2.33
CA PHE A 26 -1.73 -9.74 1.03
C PHE A 26 -1.24 -10.84 0.10
N THR A 27 -1.68 -10.79 -1.15
CA THR A 27 -1.23 -11.68 -2.22
C THR A 27 0.22 -11.41 -2.60
N SER A 28 0.85 -12.34 -3.33
CA SER A 28 2.20 -12.13 -3.84
C SER A 28 2.29 -10.91 -4.76
N THR A 29 1.27 -10.67 -5.58
CA THR A 29 1.22 -9.49 -6.46
C THR A 29 1.27 -8.19 -5.67
N GLU A 30 0.43 -8.04 -4.62
CA GLU A 30 0.42 -6.84 -3.78
C GLU A 30 1.77 -6.60 -3.11
N ARG A 31 2.43 -7.65 -2.63
CA ARG A 31 3.75 -7.56 -1.99
C ARG A 31 4.85 -7.21 -2.98
N ILE A 32 4.87 -7.86 -4.15
CA ILE A 32 5.86 -7.57 -5.19
C ILE A 32 5.72 -6.12 -5.66
N LEU A 33 4.49 -5.64 -5.91
CA LEU A 33 4.23 -4.25 -6.27
C LEU A 33 4.70 -3.27 -5.21
N HIS A 34 4.41 -3.56 -3.93
CA HIS A 34 4.85 -2.72 -2.83
C HIS A 34 6.38 -2.60 -2.79
N TRP A 35 7.09 -3.73 -2.79
CA TRP A 35 8.55 -3.73 -2.72
C TRP A 35 9.21 -3.20 -3.99
N TRP A 36 8.58 -3.37 -5.15
CA TRP A 36 9.01 -2.75 -6.39
C TRP A 36 8.97 -1.21 -6.30
N VAL A 37 7.84 -0.65 -5.86
CA VAL A 37 7.70 0.80 -5.66
C VAL A 37 8.70 1.30 -4.62
N VAL A 38 8.89 0.60 -3.50
CA VAL A 38 9.88 0.96 -2.48
C VAL A 38 11.29 1.00 -3.06
N SER A 39 11.70 -0.03 -3.80
CA SER A 39 13.06 -0.13 -4.35
C SER A 39 13.31 0.93 -5.43
N THR A 40 12.36 1.15 -6.32
CA THR A 40 12.50 2.14 -7.41
C THR A 40 12.40 3.57 -6.88
N TYR A 41 11.55 3.83 -5.88
CA TYR A 41 11.53 5.11 -5.18
C TYR A 41 12.86 5.40 -4.46
N ALA A 42 13.43 4.41 -3.76
CA ALA A 42 14.73 4.56 -3.11
C ALA A 42 15.84 4.86 -4.14
N ALA A 43 15.83 4.19 -5.30
CA ALA A 43 16.76 4.47 -6.37
C ALA A 43 16.61 5.91 -6.95
N ALA A 44 15.34 6.35 -7.16
CA ALA A 44 15.07 7.72 -7.58
C ALA A 44 15.54 8.74 -6.53
N LEU A 45 15.27 8.50 -5.26
CA LEU A 45 15.70 9.37 -4.16
C LEU A 45 17.23 9.47 -4.09
N LEU A 46 17.94 8.33 -4.10
CA LEU A 46 19.40 8.30 -4.01
C LEU A 46 20.06 8.99 -5.20
N THR A 47 19.56 8.75 -6.42
CA THR A 47 20.09 9.41 -7.63
C THR A 47 19.77 10.90 -7.61
N GLY A 48 18.58 11.31 -7.15
CA GLY A 48 18.23 12.73 -6.98
C GLY A 48 19.11 13.45 -5.98
N LEU A 49 19.37 12.85 -4.81
CA LEU A 49 20.28 13.41 -3.81
C LEU A 49 21.75 13.48 -4.29
N ALA A 50 22.17 12.52 -5.10
CA ALA A 50 23.53 12.47 -5.63
C ALA A 50 23.79 13.49 -6.76
N MET A 51 22.76 14.00 -7.43
CA MET A 51 22.91 15.01 -8.49
C MET A 51 23.36 16.37 -7.94
N GLY A 52 22.95 16.75 -6.72
CA GLY A 52 23.23 18.07 -6.17
C GLY A 52 22.79 19.21 -7.09
N ASP A 53 23.61 20.24 -7.20
CA ASP A 53 23.36 21.42 -8.05
C ASP A 53 23.76 21.21 -9.53
N GLU A 54 24.39 20.09 -9.88
CA GLU A 54 24.85 19.76 -11.24
C GLU A 54 23.79 19.04 -12.10
N ALA A 55 22.52 19.33 -11.89
CA ALA A 55 21.39 18.51 -12.35
C ALA A 55 21.05 18.59 -13.85
N GLU A 56 21.72 19.43 -14.66
CA GLU A 56 21.22 19.75 -16.01
C GLU A 56 21.42 18.65 -17.08
N SER A 57 22.41 17.79 -16.94
CA SER A 57 22.58 16.65 -17.86
C SER A 57 23.60 15.65 -17.33
N GLY A 58 23.34 14.37 -17.44
CA GLY A 58 24.37 13.40 -17.07
C GLY A 58 23.81 12.00 -16.76
N PRO A 59 24.69 11.06 -16.40
CA PRO A 59 24.30 9.70 -16.07
C PRO A 59 23.32 9.63 -14.89
N LEU A 60 23.47 10.49 -13.87
CA LEU A 60 22.61 10.51 -12.68
C LEU A 60 21.20 10.97 -13.01
N LEU A 61 21.03 12.01 -13.85
CA LEU A 61 19.69 12.42 -14.29
C LEU A 61 19.00 11.31 -15.08
N ARG A 62 19.71 10.64 -15.99
CA ARG A 62 19.15 9.49 -16.72
C ARG A 62 18.76 8.35 -15.76
N ALA A 63 19.59 8.04 -14.78
CA ALA A 63 19.29 7.03 -13.76
C ALA A 63 18.07 7.41 -12.92
N HIS A 64 17.97 8.68 -12.52
CA HIS A 64 16.82 9.22 -11.77
C HIS A 64 15.52 9.08 -12.58
N ILE A 65 15.49 9.58 -13.82
CA ILE A 65 14.32 9.48 -14.69
C ILE A 65 13.96 8.01 -14.95
N THR A 66 14.97 7.16 -15.20
CA THR A 66 14.73 5.71 -15.38
C THR A 66 14.07 5.10 -14.16
N ALA A 67 14.54 5.41 -12.96
CA ALA A 67 13.95 4.90 -11.72
C ALA A 67 12.47 5.36 -11.56
N VAL A 68 12.18 6.63 -11.89
CA VAL A 68 10.80 7.16 -11.87
C VAL A 68 9.91 6.45 -12.89
N VAL A 69 10.38 6.25 -14.12
CA VAL A 69 9.64 5.51 -15.17
C VAL A 69 9.39 4.07 -14.74
N LEU A 70 10.35 3.42 -14.10
CA LEU A 70 10.23 2.04 -13.61
C LEU A 70 9.16 1.91 -12.50
N ILE A 71 8.88 2.96 -11.71
CA ILE A 71 7.74 2.94 -10.77
C ILE A 71 6.44 2.67 -11.54
N GLY A 72 6.15 3.49 -12.54
CA GLY A 72 4.92 3.35 -13.33
C GLY A 72 4.88 2.05 -14.14
N ALA A 73 5.99 1.70 -14.81
CA ALA A 73 6.08 0.48 -15.61
C ALA A 73 5.83 -0.78 -14.76
N GLY A 74 6.41 -0.86 -13.56
CA GLY A 74 6.19 -2.00 -12.66
C GLY A 74 4.75 -2.11 -12.18
N VAL A 75 4.08 -0.98 -11.91
CA VAL A 75 2.66 -0.98 -11.56
C VAL A 75 1.82 -1.52 -12.73
N VAL A 76 2.07 -1.05 -13.96
CA VAL A 76 1.35 -1.53 -15.14
C VAL A 76 1.57 -3.04 -15.35
N VAL A 77 2.83 -3.50 -15.30
CA VAL A 77 3.16 -4.93 -15.42
C VAL A 77 2.46 -5.75 -14.32
N GLY A 78 2.49 -5.31 -13.10
CA GLY A 78 1.84 -6.00 -11.98
C GLY A 78 0.31 -6.04 -12.10
N LEU A 79 -0.31 -5.02 -12.70
CA LEU A 79 -1.73 -5.01 -13.00
C LEU A 79 -2.10 -5.91 -14.18
N VAL A 80 -1.25 -6.01 -15.21
CA VAL A 80 -1.53 -6.83 -16.40
C VAL A 80 -1.31 -8.32 -16.13
N PHE A 81 -0.21 -8.68 -15.46
CA PHE A 81 0.22 -10.08 -15.29
C PHE A 81 -0.03 -10.64 -13.89
N GLY A 82 -0.42 -9.81 -12.93
CA GLY A 82 -0.64 -10.20 -11.55
C GLY A 82 -2.10 -10.53 -11.21
N ASN A 83 -2.37 -10.62 -9.90
CA ASN A 83 -3.74 -10.76 -9.40
C ASN A 83 -4.41 -9.38 -9.28
N THR A 84 -4.82 -8.83 -10.43
CA THR A 84 -5.42 -7.49 -10.57
C THR A 84 -6.62 -7.32 -9.65
N MET A 85 -7.48 -8.33 -9.52
CA MET A 85 -8.67 -8.24 -8.67
C MET A 85 -8.33 -8.09 -7.19
N ALA A 86 -7.27 -8.73 -6.71
CA ALA A 86 -6.81 -8.56 -5.33
C ALA A 86 -6.23 -7.15 -5.11
N VAL A 87 -5.43 -6.66 -6.07
CA VAL A 87 -4.86 -5.30 -6.03
C VAL A 87 -5.97 -4.25 -6.02
N LEU A 88 -6.94 -4.35 -6.95
CA LEU A 88 -8.05 -3.38 -7.04
C LEU A 88 -8.94 -3.38 -5.79
N ARG A 89 -9.22 -4.57 -5.20
CA ARG A 89 -9.95 -4.64 -3.93
C ARG A 89 -9.18 -3.94 -2.81
N SER A 90 -7.88 -4.23 -2.66
CA SER A 90 -7.07 -3.57 -1.64
C SER A 90 -6.93 -2.07 -1.86
N MET A 91 -6.82 -1.61 -3.12
CA MET A 91 -6.83 -0.19 -3.43
C MET A 91 -8.16 0.46 -3.07
N ARG A 92 -9.28 -0.19 -3.41
CA ARG A 92 -10.61 0.29 -3.01
C ARG A 92 -10.72 0.40 -1.48
N ASP A 93 -10.36 -0.67 -0.76
CA ASP A 93 -10.48 -0.72 0.70
C ASP A 93 -9.52 0.26 1.39
N LEU A 94 -8.41 0.62 0.73
CA LEU A 94 -7.43 1.58 1.23
C LEU A 94 -7.80 3.03 0.90
N LEU A 95 -8.35 3.28 -0.28
CA LEU A 95 -8.60 4.65 -0.77
C LEU A 95 -10.03 5.12 -0.53
N LEU A 96 -11.01 4.22 -0.38
CA LEU A 96 -12.39 4.62 -0.13
C LEU A 96 -12.75 4.48 1.35
N PRO A 97 -13.45 5.49 1.92
CA PRO A 97 -14.00 5.37 3.26
C PRO A 97 -15.08 4.29 3.30
N ASP A 98 -15.12 3.53 4.38
CA ASP A 98 -16.14 2.54 4.65
C ASP A 98 -17.01 2.94 5.87
N ARG A 99 -18.05 2.13 6.16
CA ARG A 99 -18.94 2.36 7.29
C ARG A 99 -18.22 2.44 8.64
N HIS A 100 -17.11 1.73 8.80
CA HIS A 100 -16.33 1.70 10.03
C HIS A 100 -15.54 3.00 10.21
N ASP A 101 -15.03 3.57 9.12
CA ASP A 101 -14.37 4.87 9.12
C ASP A 101 -15.34 5.99 9.50
N ILE A 102 -16.55 5.98 8.91
CA ILE A 102 -17.60 6.96 9.21
C ILE A 102 -18.01 6.87 10.68
N ALA A 103 -18.19 5.65 11.21
CA ALA A 103 -18.51 5.43 12.62
C ALA A 103 -17.40 5.95 13.55
N PHE A 104 -16.12 5.71 13.18
CA PHE A 104 -14.98 6.22 13.94
C PHE A 104 -14.93 7.75 13.94
N ILE A 105 -15.03 8.38 12.77
CA ILE A 105 -15.00 9.84 12.65
C ILE A 105 -16.16 10.44 13.46
N GLY A 106 -17.36 9.88 13.33
CA GLY A 106 -18.53 10.31 14.08
C GLY A 106 -18.35 10.15 15.61
N SER A 107 -17.75 9.06 16.07
CA SER A 107 -17.42 8.84 17.48
C SER A 107 -16.39 9.86 17.97
N ARG A 108 -15.33 10.12 17.19
CA ARG A 108 -14.28 11.09 17.54
C ARG A 108 -14.75 12.53 17.57
N LEU A 109 -15.66 12.91 16.69
CA LEU A 109 -16.27 14.26 16.70
C LEU A 109 -17.15 14.47 17.95
N ARG A 110 -17.84 13.43 18.42
CA ARG A 110 -18.69 13.51 19.62
C ARG A 110 -17.87 13.40 20.91
N HIS A 111 -16.85 12.54 20.93
CA HIS A 111 -16.05 12.20 22.09
C HIS A 111 -14.55 12.13 21.72
N PRO A 112 -13.85 13.28 21.60
CA PRO A 112 -12.49 13.35 21.02
C PRO A 112 -11.46 12.47 21.76
N PHE A 113 -11.62 12.30 23.07
CA PHE A 113 -10.67 11.59 23.94
C PHE A 113 -11.18 10.23 24.42
N ALA A 114 -12.42 9.83 24.09
CA ALA A 114 -12.95 8.55 24.52
C ALA A 114 -12.40 7.41 23.66
N HIS A 115 -11.98 6.33 24.32
CA HIS A 115 -11.70 5.07 23.64
C HIS A 115 -13.01 4.28 23.50
N ASP A 116 -13.45 4.05 22.25
CA ASP A 116 -14.63 3.26 21.97
C ASP A 116 -14.21 1.82 21.58
N PRO A 117 -14.36 0.85 22.50
CA PRO A 117 -13.97 -0.54 22.25
C PRO A 117 -14.90 -1.27 21.27
N THR A 118 -16.05 -0.67 20.92
CA THR A 118 -17.01 -1.28 19.98
C THR A 118 -16.63 -1.05 18.52
N LEU A 119 -15.70 -0.13 18.24
CA LEU A 119 -15.24 0.16 16.89
C LEU A 119 -14.43 -1.00 16.32
N LYS A 120 -14.96 -1.59 15.27
CA LYS A 120 -14.32 -2.68 14.53
C LYS A 120 -13.73 -2.12 13.25
N TRP A 121 -12.47 -2.45 12.96
CA TRP A 121 -11.79 -2.03 11.75
C TRP A 121 -11.90 -3.06 10.63
N GLY A 122 -12.03 -2.56 9.40
CA GLY A 122 -11.87 -3.34 8.18
C GLY A 122 -10.40 -3.75 7.94
N LYS A 123 -10.06 -4.10 6.70
CA LYS A 123 -8.68 -4.47 6.32
C LYS A 123 -7.67 -3.36 6.63
N PHE A 124 -8.09 -2.10 6.52
CA PHE A 124 -7.30 -0.90 6.84
C PHE A 124 -8.07 0.00 7.80
N ASN A 125 -7.37 0.65 8.72
CA ASN A 125 -7.95 1.66 9.60
C ASN A 125 -7.82 3.07 9.01
N VAL A 126 -8.54 4.05 9.59
CA VAL A 126 -8.54 5.44 9.12
C VAL A 126 -7.14 6.02 9.03
N GLY A 127 -6.25 5.78 10.01
CA GLY A 127 -4.89 6.30 9.98
C GLY A 127 -4.08 5.75 8.79
N GLN A 128 -4.25 4.48 8.46
CA GLN A 128 -3.61 3.87 7.28
C GLN A 128 -4.16 4.45 5.98
N LYS A 129 -5.47 4.71 5.89
CA LYS A 129 -6.11 5.34 4.72
C LYS A 129 -5.64 6.77 4.53
N VAL A 130 -5.60 7.58 5.59
CA VAL A 130 -5.10 8.97 5.53
C VAL A 130 -3.63 9.00 5.09
N LEU A 131 -2.80 8.15 5.66
CA LEU A 131 -1.38 8.07 5.26
C LEU A 131 -1.21 7.60 3.82
N ALA A 132 -2.03 6.64 3.35
CA ALA A 132 -2.01 6.21 1.95
C ALA A 132 -2.40 7.34 0.99
N TRP A 133 -3.43 8.13 1.31
CA TRP A 133 -3.80 9.31 0.55
C TRP A 133 -2.67 10.34 0.51
N ALA A 134 -2.05 10.62 1.66
CA ALA A 134 -0.95 11.57 1.77
C ALA A 134 0.28 11.11 0.96
N LEU A 135 0.66 9.82 1.06
CA LEU A 135 1.78 9.26 0.30
C LEU A 135 1.50 9.25 -1.21
N THR A 136 0.30 8.85 -1.63
CA THR A 136 -0.07 8.86 -3.06
C THR A 136 -0.10 10.26 -3.62
N GLY A 137 -0.68 11.22 -2.88
CA GLY A 137 -0.70 12.63 -3.27
C GLY A 137 0.69 13.25 -3.33
N SER A 138 1.57 12.92 -2.36
CA SER A 138 2.97 13.40 -2.37
C SER A 138 3.76 12.82 -3.53
N LEU A 139 3.54 11.54 -3.89
CA LEU A 139 4.18 10.95 -5.07
C LEU A 139 3.73 11.65 -6.36
N GLY A 140 2.43 11.94 -6.50
CA GLY A 140 1.90 12.73 -7.61
C GLY A 140 2.53 14.13 -7.67
N ALA A 141 2.65 14.81 -6.54
CA ALA A 141 3.29 16.13 -6.47
C ALA A 141 4.78 16.07 -6.87
N ILE A 142 5.53 15.05 -6.42
CA ILE A 142 6.93 14.85 -6.81
C ILE A 142 7.05 14.66 -8.33
N VAL A 143 6.21 13.84 -8.94
CA VAL A 143 6.24 13.60 -10.39
C VAL A 143 5.90 14.88 -11.16
N LEU A 144 4.84 15.58 -10.79
CA LEU A 144 4.42 16.81 -11.47
C LEU A 144 5.45 17.92 -11.34
N THR A 145 6.00 18.13 -10.13
CA THR A 145 7.05 19.15 -9.92
C THR A 145 8.36 18.76 -10.59
N GLY A 146 8.70 17.47 -10.66
CA GLY A 146 9.88 16.96 -11.37
C GLY A 146 9.77 17.18 -12.87
N ILE A 147 8.61 16.90 -13.47
CA ILE A 147 8.36 17.19 -14.90
C ILE A 147 8.49 18.70 -15.16
N ASN A 148 7.90 19.53 -14.30
CA ASN A 148 7.99 20.98 -14.42
C ASN A 148 9.45 21.48 -14.30
N SER A 149 10.22 20.97 -13.33
CA SER A 149 11.64 21.29 -13.17
C SER A 149 12.46 20.92 -14.41
N TRP A 150 12.19 19.75 -15.00
CA TRP A 150 12.86 19.32 -16.22
C TRP A 150 12.55 20.24 -17.40
N HIS A 151 11.30 20.64 -17.60
CA HIS A 151 10.90 21.55 -18.68
C HIS A 151 11.41 22.99 -18.50
N SER A 152 11.65 23.43 -17.29
CA SER A 152 12.17 24.78 -16.97
C SER A 152 13.69 24.88 -16.90
N GLY A 153 14.43 23.82 -17.29
CA GLY A 153 15.90 23.82 -17.21
C GLY A 153 16.43 23.96 -15.77
N GLY A 154 15.69 23.44 -14.78
CA GLY A 154 16.10 23.46 -13.38
C GLY A 154 15.54 24.63 -12.55
N ASP A 155 15.04 25.70 -13.15
CA ASP A 155 14.50 26.89 -12.42
C ASP A 155 13.39 26.55 -11.41
N ALA A 156 12.67 25.45 -11.60
CA ALA A 156 11.62 24.96 -10.70
C ALA A 156 12.07 23.84 -9.74
N ALA A 157 13.36 23.67 -9.49
CA ALA A 157 13.88 22.63 -8.58
C ALA A 157 13.39 22.78 -7.13
N GLY A 158 13.15 24.00 -6.67
CA GLY A 158 12.66 24.29 -5.30
C GLY A 158 11.36 23.58 -4.96
N PRO A 159 10.29 23.71 -5.74
CA PRO A 159 9.04 22.98 -5.52
C PRO A 159 9.20 21.45 -5.54
N HIS A 160 10.08 20.90 -6.41
CA HIS A 160 10.37 19.47 -6.44
C HIS A 160 11.05 19.01 -5.16
N SER A 161 12.08 19.71 -4.71
CA SER A 161 12.77 19.42 -3.44
C SER A 161 11.82 19.50 -2.24
N ALA A 162 10.95 20.50 -2.19
CA ALA A 162 9.95 20.63 -1.13
C ALA A 162 8.97 19.44 -1.12
N ALA A 163 8.49 18.98 -2.29
CA ALA A 163 7.64 17.81 -2.40
C ALA A 163 8.37 16.54 -1.94
N VAL A 164 9.65 16.38 -2.25
CA VAL A 164 10.50 15.27 -1.78
C VAL A 164 10.61 15.30 -0.25
N ILE A 165 10.87 16.46 0.37
CA ILE A 165 10.96 16.59 1.83
C ILE A 165 9.65 16.17 2.49
N VAL A 166 8.50 16.64 1.99
CA VAL A 166 7.19 16.23 2.51
C VAL A 166 7.00 14.71 2.39
N SER A 167 7.35 14.13 1.26
CA SER A 167 7.29 12.68 1.04
C SER A 167 8.17 11.91 2.02
N LEU A 168 9.38 12.38 2.31
CA LEU A 168 10.28 11.75 3.28
C LEU A 168 9.71 11.76 4.70
N ILE A 169 9.04 12.84 5.12
CA ILE A 169 8.37 12.91 6.43
C ILE A 169 7.23 11.87 6.50
N LEU A 170 6.42 11.78 5.44
CA LEU A 170 5.33 10.81 5.36
C LEU A 170 5.86 9.37 5.32
N LEU A 171 6.91 9.11 4.55
CA LEU A 171 7.58 7.81 4.48
C LEU A 171 8.20 7.44 5.83
N GLY A 172 8.84 8.38 6.51
CA GLY A 172 9.36 8.19 7.87
C GLY A 172 8.26 7.79 8.85
N SER A 173 7.10 8.45 8.77
CA SER A 173 5.91 8.09 9.56
C SER A 173 5.41 6.69 9.22
N HIS A 174 5.38 6.31 7.94
CA HIS A 174 5.00 4.97 7.49
C HIS A 174 5.96 3.89 8.04
N VAL A 175 7.26 4.11 7.90
CA VAL A 175 8.29 3.17 8.40
C VAL A 175 8.24 3.07 9.93
N PHE A 176 8.08 4.19 10.64
CA PHE A 176 7.91 4.20 12.09
C PHE A 176 6.73 3.31 12.52
N MET A 177 5.57 3.50 11.89
CA MET A 177 4.37 2.71 12.21
C MET A 177 4.55 1.22 11.84
N ALA A 178 5.24 0.91 10.75
CA ALA A 178 5.43 -0.46 10.29
C ALA A 178 6.46 -1.25 11.11
N VAL A 179 7.53 -0.60 11.59
CA VAL A 179 8.71 -1.26 12.16
C VAL A 179 8.86 -1.01 13.66
N LEU A 180 8.62 0.23 14.10
CA LEU A 180 8.94 0.66 15.46
C LEU A 180 7.73 0.65 16.40
N ASN A 181 6.52 0.93 15.91
CA ASN A 181 5.34 0.99 16.75
C ASN A 181 4.89 -0.44 17.17
N PRO A 182 4.88 -0.76 18.48
CA PRO A 182 4.56 -2.11 18.96
C PRO A 182 3.16 -2.60 18.58
N SER A 183 2.17 -1.71 18.46
CA SER A 183 0.78 -2.08 18.16
C SER A 183 0.57 -2.44 16.68
N THR A 184 1.32 -1.81 15.77
CA THR A 184 1.17 -1.99 14.32
C THR A 184 2.29 -2.84 13.69
N ARG A 185 3.45 -2.94 14.32
CA ARG A 185 4.56 -3.81 13.89
C ARG A 185 4.14 -5.26 13.59
N PRO A 186 3.22 -5.90 14.35
CA PRO A 186 2.77 -7.26 14.03
C PRO A 186 2.05 -7.40 12.69
N ALA A 187 1.71 -6.31 12.01
CA ALA A 187 1.18 -6.30 10.64
C ALA A 187 2.28 -6.47 9.57
N LEU A 188 3.54 -6.15 9.88
CA LEU A 188 4.67 -6.19 8.94
C LEU A 188 4.82 -7.53 8.21
N PRO A 189 4.68 -8.72 8.87
CA PRO A 189 4.71 -10.00 8.18
C PRO A 189 3.67 -10.12 7.07
N GLY A 190 2.55 -9.40 7.14
CA GLY A 190 1.57 -9.34 6.06
C GLY A 190 2.18 -8.86 4.75
N MET A 191 3.06 -7.85 4.78
CA MET A 191 3.72 -7.31 3.59
C MET A 191 4.99 -8.07 3.21
N VAL A 192 5.62 -8.80 4.14
CA VAL A 192 6.84 -9.59 3.87
C VAL A 192 6.49 -10.99 3.38
N VAL A 193 5.65 -11.73 4.12
CA VAL A 193 5.31 -13.14 3.85
C VAL A 193 3.84 -13.39 3.49
N GLY A 194 3.01 -12.36 3.50
CA GLY A 194 1.60 -12.41 3.10
C GLY A 194 0.61 -12.75 4.22
N HIS A 195 1.07 -13.06 5.42
CA HIS A 195 0.22 -13.53 6.52
C HIS A 195 0.44 -12.71 7.79
N VAL A 196 -0.62 -12.58 8.60
CA VAL A 196 -0.54 -11.99 9.94
C VAL A 196 -1.08 -12.98 10.98
N ARG A 197 -0.74 -12.78 12.24
CA ARG A 197 -1.29 -13.59 13.34
C ARG A 197 -2.78 -13.33 13.46
N ARG A 198 -3.59 -14.40 13.57
CA ARG A 198 -5.04 -14.30 13.73
C ARG A 198 -5.41 -13.59 15.04
N SER A 199 -4.66 -13.80 16.12
CA SER A 199 -4.85 -13.11 17.39
C SER A 199 -4.67 -11.59 17.26
N TRP A 200 -3.67 -11.13 16.52
CA TRP A 200 -3.51 -9.70 16.23
C TRP A 200 -4.64 -9.16 15.36
N ALA A 201 -5.02 -9.88 14.31
CA ALA A 201 -6.13 -9.49 13.43
C ALA A 201 -7.46 -9.38 14.17
N SER A 202 -7.74 -10.29 15.11
CA SER A 202 -8.96 -10.27 15.92
C SER A 202 -9.05 -9.06 16.86
N THR A 203 -7.92 -8.51 17.28
CA THR A 203 -7.86 -7.32 18.15
C THR A 203 -7.90 -6.02 17.35
N HIS A 204 -7.19 -5.97 16.20
CA HIS A 204 -6.96 -4.71 15.47
C HIS A 204 -7.82 -4.57 14.20
N HIS A 205 -8.29 -5.67 13.60
CA HIS A 205 -9.02 -5.69 12.33
C HIS A 205 -10.16 -6.70 12.35
N ARG A 206 -11.00 -6.63 13.38
CA ARG A 206 -12.05 -7.62 13.64
C ARG A 206 -13.06 -7.74 12.52
N ALA A 207 -13.52 -6.62 11.96
CA ALA A 207 -14.49 -6.65 10.87
C ALA A 207 -13.94 -7.35 9.62
N TRP A 208 -12.67 -7.07 9.26
CA TRP A 208 -12.00 -7.78 8.17
C TRP A 208 -11.85 -9.27 8.44
N LEU A 209 -11.53 -9.66 9.69
CA LEU A 209 -11.39 -11.07 10.04
C LEU A 209 -12.72 -11.82 9.94
N ASP A 210 -13.81 -11.20 10.38
CA ASP A 210 -15.17 -11.75 10.29
C ASP A 210 -15.55 -11.94 8.79
N GLU A 211 -15.24 -11.00 7.89
CA GLU A 211 -15.46 -11.11 6.44
C GLU A 211 -14.66 -12.26 5.81
N VAL A 212 -13.41 -12.47 6.24
CA VAL A 212 -12.58 -13.60 5.76
C VAL A 212 -13.19 -14.92 6.19
N ASP A 213 -13.63 -15.05 7.44
CA ASP A 213 -14.21 -16.27 7.99
C ASP A 213 -15.55 -16.62 7.31
N ASP A 214 -16.36 -15.63 6.97
CA ASP A 214 -17.60 -15.83 6.22
C ASP A 214 -17.36 -16.24 4.77
N SER A 215 -16.27 -15.77 4.16
CA SER A 215 -15.90 -16.14 2.78
C SER A 215 -15.35 -17.57 2.64
N ASP A 216 -14.92 -18.18 3.74
CA ASP A 216 -14.35 -19.53 3.77
C ASP A 216 -15.37 -20.60 4.14
N ARG A 217 -16.62 -20.22 4.52
CA ARG A 217 -17.76 -21.11 4.75
C ARG A 217 -18.50 -21.41 3.47
#